data_0e9dbd40eb1d3d59e3fa2eb913c15902
#
_entry.id   0e9dbd40eb1d3d59e3fa2eb913c15902
#
_cell.length_a   1.000
_cell.length_b   1.000
_cell.length_c   1.000
_cell.angle_alpha   90.00
_cell.angle_beta   90.00
_cell.angle_gamma   90.00
#
_symmetry.space_group_name_H-M   'P 1'
#
loop_
_entity.id
_entity.type
_entity.pdbx_description
1 polymer ?
#
loop_
_entity_poly.entity_id
_entity_poly.type
_entity_poly.pdbx_seq_one_letter_code
_entity_poly.pdbx_strand_id
1 'polypeptide(L)'
;MPGTLILLRHGQSTWNELNLFTGWHDVPLTDQGVAEAKAAGVLLREAGFRFSAAHTSLLQRAMETNRLVLEELGQADLPVARTWRLNERHYGALQGLDKKATTQLHGAEQTMVWRRSFDVPPPPVDRSSPEHPASHPQYQQLVKQGLDPALLPATECLADVLERVLPYWNDVITPQLLANQHVLVTAHGNSLRALVMHLEGITREDIVEFNIPTGVPRKYQLSKALSVQSVDYMGDQAAIAAAAEAVAKQASGKP
;
A
#
# COMPACT_ATOMS: atom_id res chain seq x y z
N MET A 1 18.59 -19.91 2.44
CA MET A 1 17.35 -19.52 1.73
C MET A 1 17.23 -18.01 1.86
N PRO A 2 16.59 -17.29 0.94
CA PRO A 2 16.26 -15.88 1.15
C PRO A 2 15.46 -15.67 2.44
N GLY A 3 15.51 -14.46 2.98
CA GLY A 3 14.67 -14.09 4.12
C GLY A 3 13.18 -14.13 3.77
N THR A 4 12.33 -14.08 4.79
CA THR A 4 10.88 -13.99 4.61
C THR A 4 10.46 -12.55 4.35
N LEU A 5 9.58 -12.34 3.38
CA LEU A 5 8.94 -11.06 3.13
C LEU A 5 7.55 -11.06 3.75
N ILE A 6 7.24 -10.03 4.53
CA ILE A 6 5.88 -9.72 4.99
C ILE A 6 5.42 -8.43 4.32
N LEU A 7 4.33 -8.50 3.58
CA LEU A 7 3.60 -7.34 3.07
C LEU A 7 2.41 -7.07 3.99
N LEU A 8 2.24 -5.82 4.41
CA LEU A 8 1.17 -5.40 5.30
C LEU A 8 0.53 -4.11 4.79
N ARG A 9 -0.76 -4.15 4.47
CA ARG A 9 -1.52 -2.94 4.22
C ARG A 9 -1.81 -2.24 5.53
N HIS A 10 -1.66 -0.91 5.56
CA HIS A 10 -2.01 -0.09 6.72
C HIS A 10 -3.42 -0.40 7.23
N GLY A 11 -3.65 -0.23 8.53
CA GLY A 11 -4.96 -0.33 9.17
C GLY A 11 -5.97 0.67 8.59
N GLN A 12 -7.25 0.51 8.93
CA GLN A 12 -8.31 1.42 8.47
C GLN A 12 -7.94 2.88 8.77
N SER A 13 -8.03 3.75 7.76
CA SER A 13 -7.86 5.19 7.91
C SER A 13 -9.21 5.91 7.97
N THR A 14 -9.23 7.14 8.47
CA THR A 14 -10.45 7.97 8.54
C THR A 14 -11.14 8.10 7.17
N TRP A 15 -10.37 8.20 6.07
CA TRP A 15 -10.95 8.28 4.74
C TRP A 15 -11.33 6.91 4.14
N ASN A 16 -10.81 5.80 4.67
CA ASN A 16 -11.38 4.48 4.38
C ASN A 16 -12.78 4.35 4.99
N GLU A 17 -12.95 4.77 6.24
CA GLU A 17 -14.22 4.78 6.95
C GLU A 17 -15.26 5.68 6.25
N LEU A 18 -14.85 6.88 5.85
CA LEU A 18 -15.69 7.84 5.12
C LEU A 18 -15.89 7.49 3.64
N ASN A 19 -15.31 6.39 3.16
CA ASN A 19 -15.38 5.95 1.75
C ASN A 19 -14.90 7.00 0.72
N LEU A 20 -13.87 7.79 1.08
CA LEU A 20 -13.28 8.80 0.20
C LEU A 20 -12.09 8.24 -0.60
N PHE A 21 -11.82 8.84 -1.76
CA PHE A 21 -10.58 8.63 -2.48
C PHE A 21 -9.41 9.26 -1.72
N THR A 22 -8.54 8.47 -1.13
CA THR A 22 -7.49 8.99 -0.24
C THR A 22 -6.23 9.42 -1.02
N GLY A 23 -5.68 8.53 -1.82
CA GLY A 23 -4.45 8.81 -2.57
C GLY A 23 -3.29 9.25 -1.66
N TRP A 24 -2.68 10.39 -2.01
CA TRP A 24 -1.55 10.96 -1.28
C TRP A 24 -1.96 11.94 -0.18
N HIS A 25 -3.26 12.14 0.07
CA HIS A 25 -3.70 12.84 1.27
C HIS A 25 -3.23 12.10 2.52
N ASP A 26 -2.67 12.87 3.46
CA ASP A 26 -2.04 12.33 4.66
C ASP A 26 -3.04 12.33 5.83
N VAL A 27 -3.82 11.25 5.91
CA VAL A 27 -4.87 11.03 6.91
C VAL A 27 -4.47 10.00 7.95
N PRO A 28 -4.94 10.14 9.23
CA PRO A 28 -4.62 9.22 10.31
C PRO A 28 -5.37 7.89 10.19
N LEU A 29 -4.96 6.93 11.02
CA LEU A 29 -5.73 5.73 11.32
C LEU A 29 -6.97 6.09 12.14
N THR A 30 -8.02 5.25 12.03
CA THR A 30 -9.12 5.19 12.99
C THR A 30 -8.70 4.34 14.21
N ASP A 31 -9.52 4.34 15.27
CA ASP A 31 -9.31 3.43 16.42
C ASP A 31 -9.32 1.97 15.98
N GLN A 32 -10.17 1.60 15.01
CA GLN A 32 -10.17 0.29 14.38
C GLN A 32 -8.84 0.03 13.66
N GLY A 33 -8.32 0.98 12.90
CA GLY A 33 -7.04 0.83 12.19
C GLY A 33 -5.86 0.66 13.15
N VAL A 34 -5.90 1.32 14.31
CA VAL A 34 -4.91 1.12 15.39
C VAL A 34 -5.03 -0.30 15.96
N ALA A 35 -6.25 -0.79 16.21
CA ALA A 35 -6.49 -2.15 16.69
C ALA A 35 -6.02 -3.21 15.67
N GLU A 36 -6.30 -3.00 14.37
CA GLU A 36 -5.83 -3.86 13.28
C GLU A 36 -4.30 -3.93 13.23
N ALA A 37 -3.61 -2.79 13.35
CA ALA A 37 -2.15 -2.74 13.36
C ALA A 37 -1.54 -3.49 14.55
N LYS A 38 -2.09 -3.30 15.75
CA LYS A 38 -1.65 -4.04 16.95
C LYS A 38 -1.91 -5.53 16.82
N ALA A 39 -3.08 -5.93 16.34
CA ALA A 39 -3.40 -7.35 16.11
C ALA A 39 -2.42 -8.00 15.13
N ALA A 40 -2.05 -7.31 14.04
CA ALA A 40 -1.02 -7.78 13.12
C ALA A 40 0.34 -7.97 13.81
N GLY A 41 0.74 -7.05 14.68
CA GLY A 41 1.98 -7.15 15.47
C GLY A 41 1.97 -8.34 16.43
N VAL A 42 0.85 -8.55 17.15
CA VAL A 42 0.66 -9.71 18.03
C VAL A 42 0.78 -11.01 17.24
N LEU A 43 0.08 -11.12 16.12
CA LEU A 43 0.11 -12.29 15.25
C LEU A 43 1.52 -12.63 14.76
N LEU A 44 2.27 -11.62 14.32
CA LEU A 44 3.66 -11.79 13.89
C LEU A 44 4.58 -12.20 15.05
N ARG A 45 4.38 -11.65 16.25
CA ARG A 45 5.12 -12.02 17.46
C ARG A 45 4.88 -13.49 17.85
N GLU A 46 3.61 -13.90 17.87
CA GLU A 46 3.23 -15.28 18.20
C GLU A 46 3.76 -16.29 17.17
N ALA A 47 3.87 -15.88 15.92
CA ALA A 47 4.51 -16.66 14.87
C ALA A 47 6.05 -16.63 14.92
N GLY A 48 6.65 -15.98 15.92
CA GLY A 48 8.09 -15.94 16.14
C GLY A 48 8.88 -15.04 15.19
N PHE A 49 8.22 -14.08 14.51
CA PHE A 49 8.92 -13.18 13.60
C PHE A 49 9.83 -12.19 14.34
N ARG A 50 11.02 -12.02 13.79
CA ARG A 50 11.93 -10.90 14.05
C ARG A 50 12.41 -10.36 12.72
N PHE A 51 12.20 -9.07 12.51
CA PHE A 51 12.61 -8.39 11.29
C PHE A 51 14.03 -7.84 11.42
N SER A 52 14.78 -7.89 10.33
CA SER A 52 16.09 -7.27 10.19
C SER A 52 16.00 -5.95 9.42
N ALA A 53 14.92 -5.74 8.68
CA ALA A 53 14.63 -4.53 7.93
C ALA A 53 13.13 -4.25 7.89
N ALA A 54 12.77 -2.97 7.94
CA ALA A 54 11.39 -2.52 7.82
C ALA A 54 11.32 -1.32 6.86
N HIS A 55 10.30 -1.33 6.00
CA HIS A 55 10.07 -0.29 4.98
C HIS A 55 8.63 0.20 5.06
N THR A 56 8.44 1.50 4.83
CA THR A 56 7.11 2.08 4.75
C THR A 56 7.07 3.29 3.82
N SER A 57 5.88 3.79 3.55
CA SER A 57 5.66 5.00 2.77
C SER A 57 5.94 6.28 3.57
N LEU A 58 5.67 7.43 2.96
CA LEU A 58 5.73 8.74 3.63
C LEU A 58 4.37 9.16 4.24
N LEU A 59 3.35 8.30 4.17
CA LEU A 59 2.01 8.63 4.62
C LEU A 59 1.76 8.08 6.04
N GLN A 60 1.25 8.94 6.93
CA GLN A 60 1.17 8.69 8.38
C GLN A 60 0.44 7.38 8.71
N ARG A 61 -0.62 7.02 7.99
CA ARG A 61 -1.37 5.78 8.23
C ARG A 61 -0.52 4.51 8.07
N ALA A 62 0.43 4.51 7.11
CA ALA A 62 1.34 3.38 6.94
C ALA A 62 2.51 3.45 7.93
N MET A 63 3.04 4.64 8.19
CA MET A 63 4.08 4.84 9.20
C MET A 63 3.59 4.44 10.59
N GLU A 64 2.38 4.84 10.97
CA GLU A 64 1.79 4.52 12.27
C GLU A 64 1.48 3.02 12.39
N THR A 65 0.93 2.39 11.34
CA THR A 65 0.75 0.94 11.31
C THR A 65 2.08 0.21 11.51
N ASN A 66 3.14 0.63 10.80
CA ASN A 66 4.46 0.03 10.93
C ASN A 66 5.02 0.18 12.35
N ARG A 67 4.89 1.38 12.95
CA ARG A 67 5.33 1.67 14.32
C ARG A 67 4.63 0.77 15.34
N LEU A 68 3.31 0.67 15.27
CA LEU A 68 2.50 -0.17 16.17
C LEU A 68 2.86 -1.65 16.05
N VAL A 69 3.06 -2.15 14.82
CA VAL A 69 3.50 -3.53 14.59
C VAL A 69 4.86 -3.80 15.23
N LEU A 70 5.82 -2.91 15.04
CA LEU A 70 7.17 -3.07 15.61
C LEU A 70 7.18 -2.95 17.14
N GLU A 71 6.33 -2.11 17.72
CA GLU A 71 6.12 -2.05 19.18
C GLU A 71 5.62 -3.39 19.72
N GLU A 72 4.58 -3.97 19.13
CA GLU A 72 4.02 -5.26 19.55
C GLU A 72 5.03 -6.42 19.40
N LEU A 73 5.95 -6.31 18.45
CA LEU A 73 7.06 -7.24 18.23
C LEU A 73 8.21 -7.05 19.24
N GLY A 74 8.20 -5.99 20.06
CA GLY A 74 9.35 -5.62 20.89
C GLY A 74 10.57 -5.19 20.05
N GLN A 75 10.35 -4.61 18.88
CA GLN A 75 11.37 -4.11 17.95
C GLN A 75 11.19 -2.62 17.62
N ALA A 76 10.70 -1.81 18.55
CA ALA A 76 10.46 -0.38 18.36
C ALA A 76 11.71 0.40 17.89
N ASP A 77 12.90 -0.08 18.24
CA ASP A 77 14.18 0.53 17.88
C ASP A 77 14.70 0.12 16.49
N LEU A 78 13.99 -0.79 15.77
CA LEU A 78 14.40 -1.17 14.42
C LEU A 78 14.29 0.03 13.47
N PRO A 79 15.37 0.43 12.78
CA PRO A 79 15.31 1.51 11.81
C PRO A 79 14.33 1.20 10.67
N VAL A 80 13.43 2.15 10.39
CA VAL A 80 12.43 2.03 9.33
C VAL A 80 12.82 2.93 8.16
N ALA A 81 13.06 2.32 7.00
CA ALA A 81 13.27 3.06 5.76
C ALA A 81 11.94 3.58 5.20
N ARG A 82 11.89 4.90 4.94
CA ARG A 82 10.70 5.58 4.41
C ARG A 82 10.94 6.04 2.98
N THR A 83 9.98 5.76 2.09
CA THR A 83 10.11 6.17 0.69
C THR A 83 8.76 6.52 0.07
N TRP A 84 8.73 7.58 -0.73
CA TRP A 84 7.56 7.97 -1.52
C TRP A 84 7.17 6.88 -2.54
N ARG A 85 8.12 6.04 -2.95
CA ARG A 85 7.88 4.95 -3.90
C ARG A 85 6.89 3.91 -3.37
N LEU A 86 6.72 3.82 -2.04
CA LEU A 86 5.72 2.98 -1.39
C LEU A 86 4.40 3.71 -1.06
N ASN A 87 4.26 5.00 -1.42
CA ASN A 87 3.00 5.73 -1.23
C ASN A 87 1.83 5.03 -1.94
N GLU A 88 0.61 5.34 -1.52
CA GLU A 88 -0.60 4.93 -2.24
C GLU A 88 -0.61 5.51 -3.67
N ARG A 89 -1.40 4.93 -4.55
CA ARG A 89 -1.66 5.48 -5.88
C ARG A 89 -2.26 6.88 -5.76
N HIS A 90 -1.75 7.81 -6.56
CA HIS A 90 -2.29 9.16 -6.62
C HIS A 90 -3.57 9.18 -7.45
N TYR A 91 -4.69 9.50 -6.83
CA TYR A 91 -6.00 9.48 -7.50
C TYR A 91 -6.32 10.76 -8.29
N GLY A 92 -5.33 11.65 -8.52
CA GLY A 92 -5.54 12.88 -9.27
C GLY A 92 -6.65 13.75 -8.68
N ALA A 93 -7.49 14.29 -9.54
CA ALA A 93 -8.61 15.14 -9.16
C ALA A 93 -9.74 14.42 -8.38
N LEU A 94 -9.66 13.10 -8.24
CA LEU A 94 -10.64 12.36 -7.42
C LEU A 94 -10.30 12.38 -5.93
N GLN A 95 -9.09 12.78 -5.54
CA GLN A 95 -8.70 12.82 -4.11
C GLN A 95 -9.67 13.69 -3.30
N GLY A 96 -10.12 13.18 -2.16
CA GLY A 96 -11.10 13.84 -1.29
C GLY A 96 -12.56 13.63 -1.69
N LEU A 97 -12.84 13.15 -2.89
CA LEU A 97 -14.22 12.91 -3.32
C LEU A 97 -14.77 11.62 -2.72
N ASP A 98 -16.08 11.63 -2.43
CA ASP A 98 -16.82 10.43 -2.04
C ASP A 98 -16.97 9.47 -3.21
N LYS A 99 -16.66 8.19 -3.01
CA LYS A 99 -16.68 7.17 -4.07
C LYS A 99 -18.09 6.90 -4.59
N LYS A 100 -19.12 6.96 -3.72
CA LYS A 100 -20.52 6.74 -4.10
C LYS A 100 -21.04 7.93 -4.90
N ALA A 101 -20.77 9.15 -4.46
CA ALA A 101 -21.12 10.37 -5.19
C ALA A 101 -20.42 10.43 -6.56
N THR A 102 -19.14 10.05 -6.63
CA THR A 102 -18.40 9.93 -7.89
C THR A 102 -19.04 8.92 -8.84
N THR A 103 -19.48 7.77 -8.30
CA THR A 103 -20.20 6.75 -9.09
C THR A 103 -21.54 7.26 -9.61
N GLN A 104 -22.27 8.02 -8.80
CA GLN A 104 -23.53 8.64 -9.22
C GLN A 104 -23.34 9.68 -10.34
N LEU A 105 -22.22 10.44 -10.28
CA LEU A 105 -21.93 11.51 -11.25
C LEU A 105 -21.38 10.97 -12.57
N HIS A 106 -20.46 10.00 -12.53
CA HIS A 106 -19.70 9.52 -13.70
C HIS A 106 -20.12 8.13 -14.19
N GLY A 107 -21.02 7.46 -13.48
CA GLY A 107 -21.42 6.08 -13.74
C GLY A 107 -20.48 5.05 -13.12
N ALA A 108 -21.01 3.85 -12.89
CA ALA A 108 -20.29 2.78 -12.22
C ALA A 108 -19.10 2.27 -13.05
N GLU A 109 -19.27 2.14 -14.35
CA GLU A 109 -18.24 1.66 -15.28
C GLU A 109 -17.03 2.57 -15.27
N GLN A 110 -17.23 3.87 -15.50
CA GLN A 110 -16.13 4.84 -15.53
C GLN A 110 -15.43 4.95 -14.19
N THR A 111 -16.18 4.93 -13.08
CA THR A 111 -15.60 4.97 -11.74
C THR A 111 -14.78 3.71 -11.47
N MET A 112 -15.22 2.53 -11.90
CA MET A 112 -14.46 1.28 -11.79
C MET A 112 -13.18 1.32 -12.63
N VAL A 113 -13.23 1.86 -13.86
CA VAL A 113 -12.03 2.07 -14.69
C VAL A 113 -11.01 2.91 -13.92
N TRP A 114 -11.38 4.09 -13.43
CA TRP A 114 -10.47 4.96 -12.68
C TRP A 114 -9.95 4.32 -11.38
N ARG A 115 -10.71 3.43 -10.77
CA ARG A 115 -10.34 2.78 -9.50
C ARG A 115 -9.45 1.55 -9.68
N ARG A 116 -9.63 0.81 -10.76
CA ARG A 116 -9.13 -0.56 -10.86
C ARG A 116 -8.28 -0.83 -12.09
N SER A 117 -8.45 -0.08 -13.18
CA SER A 117 -7.68 -0.29 -14.41
C SER A 117 -6.18 -0.32 -14.13
N PHE A 118 -5.49 -1.18 -14.88
CA PHE A 118 -4.05 -1.25 -14.85
C PHE A 118 -3.39 -0.01 -15.47
N ASP A 119 -3.93 0.51 -16.58
CA ASP A 119 -3.30 1.50 -17.45
C ASP A 119 -4.11 2.78 -17.67
N VAL A 120 -5.32 2.91 -17.09
CA VAL A 120 -6.14 4.13 -17.21
C VAL A 120 -6.14 4.89 -15.89
N PRO A 121 -5.45 6.06 -15.81
CA PRO A 121 -5.44 6.88 -14.61
C PRO A 121 -6.75 7.69 -14.46
N PRO A 122 -7.08 8.13 -13.24
CA PRO A 122 -8.07 9.18 -13.01
C PRO A 122 -7.67 10.50 -13.68
N PRO A 123 -8.61 11.47 -13.82
CA PRO A 123 -8.28 12.82 -14.28
C PRO A 123 -7.15 13.44 -13.43
N PRO A 124 -6.12 14.05 -14.06
CA PRO A 124 -5.01 14.62 -13.34
C PRO A 124 -5.42 15.86 -12.54
N VAL A 125 -4.74 16.10 -11.42
CA VAL A 125 -4.78 17.38 -10.72
C VAL A 125 -3.82 18.36 -11.40
N ASP A 126 -4.20 19.64 -11.44
CA ASP A 126 -3.32 20.67 -12.00
C ASP A 126 -2.03 20.77 -11.17
N ARG A 127 -0.90 20.97 -11.84
CA ARG A 127 0.41 21.03 -11.20
C ARG A 127 0.57 22.24 -10.26
N SER A 128 -0.18 23.30 -10.47
CA SER A 128 -0.25 24.48 -9.62
C SER A 128 -1.21 24.33 -8.44
N SER A 129 -2.03 23.27 -8.44
CA SER A 129 -2.98 23.00 -7.36
C SER A 129 -2.27 22.73 -6.03
N PRO A 130 -2.82 23.19 -4.90
CA PRO A 130 -2.36 22.79 -3.57
C PRO A 130 -2.44 21.27 -3.36
N GLU A 131 -3.29 20.56 -4.10
CA GLU A 131 -3.45 19.11 -4.03
C GLU A 131 -2.35 18.33 -4.76
N HIS A 132 -1.55 19.01 -5.61
CA HIS A 132 -0.43 18.36 -6.29
C HIS A 132 0.74 18.15 -5.31
N PRO A 133 1.41 16.97 -5.30
CA PRO A 133 2.51 16.68 -4.37
C PRO A 133 3.62 17.73 -4.35
N ALA A 134 3.93 18.37 -5.47
CA ALA A 134 4.92 19.44 -5.54
C ALA A 134 4.61 20.64 -4.63
N SER A 135 3.35 20.82 -4.22
CA SER A 135 2.94 21.89 -3.29
C SER A 135 3.17 21.51 -1.81
N HIS A 136 3.43 20.25 -1.51
CA HIS A 136 3.57 19.77 -0.14
C HIS A 136 5.03 19.83 0.36
N PRO A 137 5.28 20.36 1.57
CA PRO A 137 6.65 20.55 2.09
C PRO A 137 7.50 19.29 2.10
N GLN A 138 6.92 18.13 2.44
CA GLN A 138 7.66 16.86 2.49
C GLN A 138 8.23 16.46 1.11
N TYR A 139 7.49 16.65 0.01
CA TYR A 139 7.97 16.33 -1.33
C TYR A 139 8.89 17.41 -1.88
N GLN A 140 8.67 18.69 -1.52
CA GLN A 140 9.62 19.77 -1.81
C GLN A 140 10.98 19.49 -1.17
N GLN A 141 11.01 18.93 0.04
CA GLN A 141 12.26 18.53 0.68
C GLN A 141 12.97 17.41 -0.10
N LEU A 142 12.25 16.43 -0.62
CA LEU A 142 12.82 15.38 -1.49
C LEU A 142 13.40 15.96 -2.78
N VAL A 143 12.72 16.92 -3.40
CA VAL A 143 13.23 17.62 -4.59
C VAL A 143 14.53 18.35 -4.28
N LYS A 144 14.62 19.05 -3.13
CA LYS A 144 15.86 19.68 -2.67
C LYS A 144 16.98 18.66 -2.42
N GLN A 145 16.64 17.41 -2.12
CA GLN A 145 17.58 16.31 -1.92
C GLN A 145 17.93 15.55 -3.23
N GLY A 146 17.44 16.02 -4.38
CA GLY A 146 17.77 15.48 -5.69
C GLY A 146 16.69 14.61 -6.35
N LEU A 147 15.47 14.53 -5.78
CA LEU A 147 14.36 13.92 -6.49
C LEU A 147 13.99 14.80 -7.70
N ASP A 148 13.93 14.18 -8.88
CA ASP A 148 13.39 14.85 -10.06
C ASP A 148 11.92 15.24 -9.83
N PRO A 149 11.56 16.54 -9.88
CA PRO A 149 10.17 16.97 -9.68
C PRO A 149 9.19 16.42 -10.75
N ALA A 150 9.69 15.94 -11.88
CA ALA A 150 8.86 15.28 -12.91
C ALA A 150 8.32 13.92 -12.43
N LEU A 151 8.94 13.30 -11.43
CA LEU A 151 8.50 12.04 -10.83
C LEU A 151 7.36 12.21 -9.82
N LEU A 152 6.99 13.45 -9.46
CA LEU A 152 5.85 13.71 -8.59
C LEU A 152 4.55 13.65 -9.42
N PRO A 153 3.65 12.68 -9.16
CA PRO A 153 2.52 12.42 -10.05
C PRO A 153 1.40 13.45 -9.89
N ALA A 154 0.79 13.84 -11.00
CA ALA A 154 -0.50 14.54 -11.02
C ALA A 154 -1.69 13.55 -10.94
N THR A 155 -1.46 12.30 -11.32
CA THR A 155 -2.38 11.16 -11.26
C THR A 155 -1.59 9.88 -11.54
N GLU A 156 -2.12 8.73 -11.13
CA GLU A 156 -1.50 7.43 -11.41
C GLU A 156 -2.54 6.36 -11.74
N CYS A 157 -2.26 5.52 -12.73
CA CYS A 157 -2.82 4.17 -12.86
C CYS A 157 -1.96 3.15 -12.10
N LEU A 158 -2.32 1.87 -12.13
CA LEU A 158 -1.54 0.85 -11.42
C LEU A 158 -0.17 0.59 -12.08
N ALA A 159 -0.06 0.78 -13.40
CA ALA A 159 1.21 0.67 -14.13
C ALA A 159 2.22 1.72 -13.65
N ASP A 160 1.80 2.97 -13.46
CA ASP A 160 2.67 4.04 -12.94
C ASP A 160 3.16 3.71 -11.52
N VAL A 161 2.28 3.16 -10.68
CA VAL A 161 2.65 2.70 -9.34
C VAL A 161 3.69 1.58 -9.41
N LEU A 162 3.51 0.61 -10.31
CA LEU A 162 4.45 -0.48 -10.52
C LEU A 162 5.82 0.07 -10.96
N GLU A 163 5.84 0.99 -11.93
CA GLU A 163 7.06 1.62 -12.44
C GLU A 163 7.88 2.28 -11.33
N ARG A 164 7.23 2.98 -10.38
CA ARG A 164 7.96 3.62 -9.27
C ARG A 164 8.32 2.70 -8.12
N VAL A 165 7.57 1.60 -7.92
CA VAL A 165 7.85 0.62 -6.84
C VAL A 165 9.01 -0.30 -7.22
N LEU A 166 9.10 -0.76 -8.48
CA LEU A 166 10.07 -1.75 -8.92
C LEU A 166 11.54 -1.35 -8.70
N PRO A 167 12.01 -0.12 -8.95
CA PRO A 167 13.38 0.26 -8.62
C PRO A 167 13.69 0.08 -7.13
N TYR A 168 12.76 0.47 -6.25
CA TYR A 168 12.96 0.29 -4.81
C TYR A 168 12.94 -1.19 -4.38
N TRP A 169 12.08 -1.99 -4.99
CA TRP A 169 12.06 -3.44 -4.82
C TRP A 169 13.41 -4.06 -5.22
N ASN A 170 13.89 -3.74 -6.43
CA ASN A 170 15.09 -4.34 -6.99
C ASN A 170 16.37 -3.89 -6.25
N ASP A 171 16.50 -2.60 -5.96
CA ASP A 171 17.74 -2.00 -5.49
C ASP A 171 17.89 -2.05 -3.96
N VAL A 172 16.76 -2.14 -3.22
CA VAL A 172 16.77 -2.05 -1.75
C VAL A 172 16.23 -3.31 -1.09
N ILE A 173 15.00 -3.74 -1.42
CA ILE A 173 14.34 -4.84 -0.71
C ILE A 173 14.94 -6.19 -1.12
N THR A 174 15.13 -6.42 -2.41
CA THR A 174 15.67 -7.66 -2.95
C THR A 174 17.05 -8.03 -2.38
N PRO A 175 18.06 -7.13 -2.33
CA PRO A 175 19.35 -7.44 -1.72
C PRO A 175 19.26 -7.87 -0.26
N GLN A 176 18.36 -7.26 0.50
CA GLN A 176 18.14 -7.62 1.91
C GLN A 176 17.58 -9.04 2.05
N LEU A 177 16.58 -9.38 1.23
CA LEU A 177 16.01 -10.74 1.22
C LEU A 177 17.06 -11.78 0.81
N LEU A 178 17.88 -11.50 -0.22
CA LEU A 178 18.95 -12.39 -0.65
C LEU A 178 20.06 -12.54 0.41
N ALA A 179 20.26 -11.51 1.24
CA ALA A 179 21.13 -11.57 2.43
C ALA A 179 20.49 -12.29 3.64
N ASN A 180 19.38 -13.02 3.42
CA ASN A 180 18.64 -13.77 4.45
C ASN A 180 18.05 -12.89 5.54
N GLN A 181 17.74 -11.62 5.24
CA GLN A 181 17.05 -10.73 6.16
C GLN A 181 15.53 -10.94 6.04
N HIS A 182 14.85 -11.01 7.20
CA HIS A 182 13.40 -10.95 7.24
C HIS A 182 12.96 -9.49 7.10
N VAL A 183 12.11 -9.22 6.11
CA VAL A 183 11.74 -7.86 5.71
C VAL A 183 10.25 -7.62 5.91
N LEU A 184 9.91 -6.53 6.60
CA LEU A 184 8.54 -6.02 6.72
C LEU A 184 8.35 -4.83 5.76
N VAL A 185 7.32 -4.89 4.91
CA VAL A 185 6.89 -3.76 4.06
C VAL A 185 5.47 -3.38 4.44
N THR A 186 5.32 -2.23 5.09
CA THR A 186 4.00 -1.68 5.44
C THR A 186 3.65 -0.55 4.47
N ALA A 187 2.63 -0.75 3.66
CA ALA A 187 2.27 0.19 2.60
C ALA A 187 0.75 0.24 2.35
N HIS A 188 0.32 0.43 1.11
CA HIS A 188 -1.06 0.74 0.76
C HIS A 188 -1.66 -0.26 -0.23
N GLY A 189 -2.97 -0.15 -0.43
CA GLY A 189 -3.70 -1.06 -1.29
C GLY A 189 -3.10 -1.18 -2.69
N ASN A 190 -2.85 -0.07 -3.38
CA ASN A 190 -2.34 -0.14 -4.76
C ASN A 190 -0.82 -0.32 -4.85
N SER A 191 -0.03 0.26 -3.95
CA SER A 191 1.43 -0.01 -3.96
C SER A 191 1.73 -1.49 -3.70
N LEU A 192 1.00 -2.12 -2.78
CA LEU A 192 1.13 -3.56 -2.55
C LEU A 192 0.54 -4.40 -3.69
N ARG A 193 -0.60 -3.99 -4.30
CA ARG A 193 -1.14 -4.69 -5.48
C ARG A 193 -0.17 -4.70 -6.64
N ALA A 194 0.51 -3.58 -6.89
CA ALA A 194 1.56 -3.51 -7.91
C ALA A 194 2.71 -4.49 -7.62
N LEU A 195 3.17 -4.54 -6.36
CA LEU A 195 4.22 -5.47 -5.96
C LEU A 195 3.77 -6.93 -6.01
N VAL A 196 2.55 -7.24 -5.56
CA VAL A 196 1.95 -8.58 -5.63
C VAL A 196 1.81 -9.04 -7.07
N MET A 197 1.33 -8.17 -7.96
CA MET A 197 1.24 -8.45 -9.40
C MET A 197 2.60 -8.87 -9.98
N HIS A 198 3.67 -8.16 -9.63
CA HIS A 198 5.03 -8.49 -10.05
C HIS A 198 5.52 -9.82 -9.47
N LEU A 199 5.31 -10.06 -8.18
CA LEU A 199 5.80 -11.26 -7.48
C LEU A 199 5.09 -12.54 -7.93
N GLU A 200 3.78 -12.47 -8.13
CA GLU A 200 2.93 -13.64 -8.39
C GLU A 200 2.61 -13.81 -9.88
N GLY A 201 3.05 -12.89 -10.73
CA GLY A 201 2.77 -12.95 -12.18
C GLY A 201 1.29 -12.79 -12.51
N ILE A 202 0.53 -12.05 -11.68
CA ILE A 202 -0.90 -11.80 -11.91
C ILE A 202 -1.07 -10.98 -13.19
N THR A 203 -2.05 -11.35 -14.03
CA THR A 203 -2.32 -10.64 -15.28
C THR A 203 -2.92 -9.25 -15.04
N ARG A 204 -2.94 -8.41 -16.09
CA ARG A 204 -3.57 -7.07 -16.03
C ARG A 204 -5.07 -7.16 -15.80
N GLU A 205 -5.68 -8.20 -16.31
CA GLU A 205 -7.10 -8.52 -16.17
C GLU A 205 -7.43 -8.96 -14.74
N ASP A 206 -6.65 -9.90 -14.20
CA ASP A 206 -6.92 -10.50 -12.89
C ASP A 206 -6.60 -9.55 -11.73
N ILE A 207 -5.62 -8.64 -11.89
CA ILE A 207 -5.26 -7.70 -10.82
C ILE A 207 -6.40 -6.73 -10.49
N VAL A 208 -7.34 -6.52 -11.40
CA VAL A 208 -8.53 -5.67 -11.20
C VAL A 208 -9.36 -6.14 -10.01
N GLU A 209 -9.52 -7.46 -9.86
CA GLU A 209 -10.32 -8.07 -8.79
C GLU A 209 -9.51 -8.35 -7.51
N PHE A 210 -8.19 -8.22 -7.56
CA PHE A 210 -7.34 -8.53 -6.42
C PHE A 210 -7.45 -7.47 -5.32
N ASN A 211 -7.78 -7.89 -4.09
CA ASN A 211 -7.93 -7.01 -2.93
C ASN A 211 -6.98 -7.42 -1.81
N ILE A 212 -6.36 -6.43 -1.17
CA ILE A 212 -5.52 -6.63 0.01
C ILE A 212 -6.28 -6.07 1.22
N PRO A 213 -6.65 -6.90 2.20
CA PRO A 213 -7.31 -6.46 3.42
C PRO A 213 -6.38 -5.57 4.26
N THR A 214 -6.96 -4.65 5.04
CA THR A 214 -6.23 -3.81 6.01
C THR A 214 -5.74 -4.64 7.20
N GLY A 215 -4.55 -4.35 7.70
CA GLY A 215 -4.05 -4.93 8.94
C GLY A 215 -3.78 -6.44 8.90
N VAL A 216 -3.79 -7.09 7.72
CA VAL A 216 -3.55 -8.54 7.60
C VAL A 216 -2.19 -8.79 6.95
N PRO A 217 -1.24 -9.42 7.68
CA PRO A 217 0.07 -9.74 7.12
C PRO A 217 -0.02 -10.81 6.01
N ARG A 218 0.61 -10.56 4.86
CA ARG A 218 0.79 -11.50 3.76
C ARG A 218 2.23 -11.95 3.71
N LYS A 219 2.46 -13.24 3.99
CA LYS A 219 3.78 -13.85 4.12
C LYS A 219 4.21 -14.49 2.80
N TYR A 220 5.42 -14.17 2.35
CA TYR A 220 6.06 -14.78 1.18
C TYR A 220 7.31 -15.54 1.59
N GLN A 221 7.44 -16.76 1.07
CA GLN A 221 8.70 -17.47 0.97
C GLN A 221 9.16 -17.42 -0.48
N LEU A 222 10.39 -16.95 -0.70
CA LEU A 222 10.96 -16.78 -2.03
C LEU A 222 12.14 -17.74 -2.24
N SER A 223 12.33 -18.17 -3.50
CA SER A 223 13.54 -18.88 -3.92
C SER A 223 14.72 -17.92 -4.03
N LYS A 224 15.94 -18.44 -4.25
CA LYS A 224 17.12 -17.62 -4.56
C LYS A 224 16.97 -16.83 -5.88
N ALA A 225 16.10 -17.30 -6.77
CA ALA A 225 15.73 -16.59 -8.00
C ALA A 225 14.56 -15.61 -7.79
N LEU A 226 14.13 -15.38 -6.52
CA LEU A 226 13.01 -14.52 -6.12
C LEU A 226 11.64 -14.97 -6.64
N SER A 227 11.53 -16.21 -7.10
CA SER A 227 10.23 -16.80 -7.44
C SER A 227 9.47 -17.16 -6.17
N VAL A 228 8.18 -16.91 -6.15
CA VAL A 228 7.30 -17.26 -5.01
C VAL A 228 7.23 -18.79 -4.87
N GLN A 229 7.62 -19.30 -3.70
CA GLN A 229 7.52 -20.71 -3.32
C GLN A 229 6.25 -20.97 -2.50
N SER A 230 5.91 -20.05 -1.63
CA SER A 230 4.61 -20.05 -0.93
C SER A 230 4.19 -18.62 -0.60
N VAL A 231 2.89 -18.41 -0.57
CA VAL A 231 2.27 -17.17 -0.15
C VAL A 231 1.00 -17.46 0.63
N ASP A 232 0.87 -16.88 1.82
CA ASP A 232 -0.27 -17.07 2.71
C ASP A 232 -0.61 -15.78 3.44
N TYR A 233 -1.88 -15.51 3.66
CA TYR A 233 -2.31 -14.55 4.68
C TYR A 233 -2.22 -15.19 6.06
N MET A 234 -1.70 -14.44 7.03
CA MET A 234 -1.60 -14.90 8.41
C MET A 234 -2.85 -14.51 9.19
N GLY A 235 -3.39 -15.46 9.97
CA GLY A 235 -4.57 -15.26 10.81
C GLY A 235 -5.76 -16.13 10.42
N ASP A 236 -6.95 -15.77 10.94
CA ASP A 236 -8.19 -16.48 10.66
C ASP A 236 -8.64 -16.28 9.21
N GLN A 237 -8.70 -17.37 8.44
CA GLN A 237 -8.97 -17.32 7.00
C GLN A 237 -10.39 -16.84 6.69
N ALA A 238 -11.37 -17.10 7.55
CA ALA A 238 -12.75 -16.64 7.35
C ALA A 238 -12.85 -15.11 7.57
N ALA A 239 -12.19 -14.60 8.62
CA ALA A 239 -12.11 -13.17 8.89
C ALA A 239 -11.36 -12.43 7.76
N ILE A 240 -10.29 -13.01 7.23
CA ILE A 240 -9.50 -12.46 6.12
C ILE A 240 -10.34 -12.37 4.85
N ALA A 241 -11.07 -13.43 4.51
CA ALA A 241 -11.97 -13.44 3.35
C ALA A 241 -13.06 -12.37 3.47
N ALA A 242 -13.68 -12.23 4.65
CA ALA A 242 -14.67 -11.19 4.92
C ALA A 242 -14.09 -9.77 4.81
N ALA A 243 -12.86 -9.55 5.30
CA ALA A 243 -12.18 -8.26 5.18
C ALA A 243 -11.83 -7.92 3.72
N ALA A 244 -11.40 -8.89 2.91
CA ALA A 244 -11.13 -8.70 1.49
C ALA A 244 -12.43 -8.37 0.72
N GLU A 245 -13.53 -9.03 1.04
CA GLU A 245 -14.86 -8.76 0.47
C GLU A 245 -15.36 -7.35 0.86
N ALA A 246 -15.15 -6.91 2.11
CA ALA A 246 -15.50 -5.57 2.54
C ALA A 246 -14.75 -4.49 1.73
N VAL A 247 -13.46 -4.72 1.41
CA VAL A 247 -12.69 -3.83 0.51
C VAL A 247 -13.28 -3.84 -0.90
N ALA A 248 -13.70 -4.98 -1.42
CA ALA A 248 -14.35 -5.10 -2.73
C ALA A 248 -15.68 -4.33 -2.78
N LYS A 249 -16.50 -4.44 -1.72
CA LYS A 249 -17.79 -3.73 -1.61
C LYS A 249 -17.64 -2.21 -1.56
N GLN A 250 -16.61 -1.67 -0.89
CA GLN A 250 -16.28 -0.25 -0.96
C GLN A 250 -16.05 0.20 -2.42
N ALA A 251 -15.61 -0.72 -3.27
CA ALA A 251 -15.37 -0.47 -4.68
C ALA A 251 -16.65 -0.44 -5.52
N SER A 252 -17.66 -1.23 -5.20
CA SER A 252 -18.84 -1.41 -6.05
C SER A 252 -19.95 -0.37 -5.84
N GLY A 253 -19.86 0.47 -4.82
CA GLY A 253 -20.92 1.42 -4.47
C GLY A 253 -22.26 0.77 -4.07
N LYS A 254 -22.29 -0.56 -3.91
CA LYS A 254 -23.47 -1.29 -3.43
C LYS A 254 -23.55 -1.17 -1.91
N PRO A 255 -24.79 -1.00 -1.38
CA PRO A 255 -25.00 -0.95 0.06
C PRO A 255 -24.59 -2.24 0.77
#